data_cb8eb65c1e13a573bb7de3594080053f
#
_entry.id   cb8eb65c1e13a573bb7de3594080053f
#
_cell.length_a   1.000
_cell.length_b   1.000
_cell.length_c   1.000
_cell.angle_alpha   90.00
_cell.angle_beta   90.00
_cell.angle_gamma   90.00
#
_symmetry.space_group_name_H-M   'P 1'
#
loop_
_entity.id
_entity.type
_entity.pdbx_description
1 polymer ?
#
loop_
_entity_poly.entity_id
_entity_poly.type
_entity_poly.pdbx_seq_one_letter_code
_entity_poly.pdbx_strand_id
1 'polypeptide(L)'
;MRKAYVTGAGGVVGSHFVEYLKRNGYEVVGSYFTPTTDIAEIDPSIKLFELDVRDHAKMMDWIGEYLPDVIYHFAAQSRPVPSWDDPYYTMEVNVGGTVGLLEAVKAARAAHPGYDPKVIAISSSAIYGDALKNYTVDNLPDETCPLLPLHPYGVSKAAEDLLCYQYYKNFGIQAIRIRLFNCTGKNKDQDITGDFAKRAVELSRIGGNVLRVGNLSAKRAILDVRDLCSALLILDQKGAAGEAYNICSSHIFPMTHVVECLEQVTGIHFVLERDPKLFRPADEPLYAGNCDKIKALGWVEKYQYTDTIEATYQYWKRKLA
;
A
#
# COMPACT_ATOMS: atom_id res chain seq x y z
N MET A 1 -25.87 -7.62 -0.42
CA MET A 1 -24.46 -7.51 0.06
C MET A 1 -23.72 -6.73 -0.98
N ARG A 2 -22.86 -5.75 -0.58
CA ARG A 2 -22.08 -4.95 -1.53
C ARG A 2 -20.95 -5.79 -2.11
N LYS A 3 -20.81 -5.81 -3.43
CA LYS A 3 -19.79 -6.59 -4.14
C LYS A 3 -18.50 -5.78 -4.26
N ALA A 4 -17.41 -6.33 -3.77
CA ALA A 4 -16.08 -5.72 -3.84
C ALA A 4 -15.14 -6.57 -4.70
N TYR A 5 -14.43 -5.93 -5.62
CA TYR A 5 -13.36 -6.53 -6.39
C TYR A 5 -12.02 -5.91 -6.00
N VAL A 6 -11.05 -6.73 -5.65
CA VAL A 6 -9.71 -6.30 -5.22
C VAL A 6 -8.67 -6.84 -6.19
N THR A 7 -8.04 -5.99 -6.99
CA THR A 7 -6.85 -6.39 -7.75
C THR A 7 -5.62 -6.39 -6.86
N GLY A 8 -4.66 -7.27 -7.10
CA GLY A 8 -3.47 -7.37 -6.24
C GLY A 8 -3.74 -7.97 -4.86
N ALA A 9 -4.74 -8.84 -4.74
CA ALA A 9 -5.12 -9.51 -3.50
C ALA A 9 -3.99 -10.39 -2.90
N GLY A 10 -3.00 -10.81 -3.70
CA GLY A 10 -1.80 -11.53 -3.25
C GLY A 10 -0.67 -10.65 -2.73
N GLY A 11 -0.86 -9.34 -2.65
CA GLY A 11 0.08 -8.40 -2.05
C GLY A 11 -0.20 -8.16 -0.56
N VAL A 12 0.73 -7.47 0.14
CA VAL A 12 0.59 -7.18 1.59
C VAL A 12 -0.72 -6.46 1.89
N VAL A 13 -1.02 -5.36 1.19
CA VAL A 13 -2.27 -4.60 1.40
C VAL A 13 -3.48 -5.44 1.01
N GLY A 14 -3.42 -6.08 -0.18
CA GLY A 14 -4.54 -6.85 -0.72
C GLY A 14 -4.96 -8.01 0.18
N SER A 15 -4.00 -8.80 0.68
CA SER A 15 -4.27 -9.97 1.53
C SER A 15 -4.97 -9.58 2.85
N HIS A 16 -4.55 -8.49 3.48
CA HIS A 16 -5.23 -7.98 4.67
C HIS A 16 -6.60 -7.37 4.36
N PHE A 17 -6.72 -6.70 3.21
CA PHE A 17 -7.91 -5.95 2.89
C PHE A 17 -9.08 -6.83 2.44
N VAL A 18 -8.84 -7.92 1.68
CA VAL A 18 -9.91 -8.86 1.31
C VAL A 18 -10.55 -9.50 2.55
N GLU A 19 -9.74 -9.86 3.56
CA GLU A 19 -10.26 -10.35 4.84
C GLU A 19 -10.99 -9.28 5.63
N TYR A 20 -10.48 -8.03 5.60
CA TYR A 20 -11.12 -6.92 6.29
C TYR A 20 -12.49 -6.60 5.70
N LEU A 21 -12.61 -6.56 4.37
CA LEU A 21 -13.88 -6.35 3.66
C LEU A 21 -14.89 -7.47 3.99
N LYS A 22 -14.46 -8.73 3.96
CA LYS A 22 -15.32 -9.87 4.31
C LYS A 22 -15.89 -9.74 5.73
N ARG A 23 -15.04 -9.40 6.71
CA ARG A 23 -15.48 -9.16 8.11
C ARG A 23 -16.44 -7.97 8.23
N ASN A 24 -16.41 -7.03 7.28
CA ASN A 24 -17.33 -5.89 7.22
C ASN A 24 -18.55 -6.13 6.31
N GLY A 25 -18.85 -7.38 5.95
CA GLY A 25 -20.10 -7.78 5.29
C GLY A 25 -20.12 -7.55 3.78
N TYR A 26 -18.96 -7.46 3.12
CA TYR A 26 -18.86 -7.41 1.66
C TYR A 26 -18.84 -8.82 1.07
N GLU A 27 -19.40 -8.96 -0.12
CA GLU A 27 -19.09 -10.07 -1.02
C GLU A 27 -17.77 -9.73 -1.72
N VAL A 28 -16.71 -10.50 -1.44
CA VAL A 28 -15.35 -10.14 -1.86
C VAL A 28 -14.82 -11.14 -2.87
N VAL A 29 -14.30 -10.61 -3.97
CA VAL A 29 -13.50 -11.38 -4.93
C VAL A 29 -12.16 -10.65 -5.11
N GLY A 30 -11.07 -11.41 -5.15
CA GLY A 30 -9.73 -10.88 -5.37
C GLY A 30 -9.04 -11.49 -6.57
N SER A 31 -8.23 -10.70 -7.28
CA SER A 31 -7.30 -11.24 -8.26
C SER A 31 -5.85 -11.02 -7.84
N TYR A 32 -5.00 -11.91 -8.27
CA TYR A 32 -3.56 -11.84 -8.06
C TYR A 32 -2.81 -12.28 -9.33
N PHE A 33 -1.58 -11.79 -9.45
CA PHE A 33 -0.58 -12.31 -10.39
C PHE A 33 0.74 -12.31 -9.66
N THR A 34 1.66 -13.10 -9.69
CA THR A 34 2.93 -13.08 -8.91
C THR A 34 2.75 -12.57 -7.45
N PRO A 35 2.10 -13.35 -6.57
CA PRO A 35 1.81 -12.91 -5.21
C PRO A 35 3.10 -12.68 -4.40
N THR A 36 3.12 -11.64 -3.55
CA THR A 36 4.25 -11.32 -2.66
C THR A 36 4.00 -11.78 -1.23
N THR A 37 2.83 -12.36 -0.95
CA THR A 37 2.46 -12.99 0.31
C THR A 37 1.99 -14.41 0.06
N ASP A 38 1.91 -15.22 1.09
CA ASP A 38 1.36 -16.57 0.99
C ASP A 38 -0.17 -16.50 0.87
N ILE A 39 -0.69 -16.70 -0.34
CA ILE A 39 -2.14 -16.65 -0.59
C ILE A 39 -2.92 -17.77 0.10
N ALA A 40 -2.25 -18.86 0.50
CA ALA A 40 -2.89 -19.94 1.27
C ALA A 40 -3.25 -19.52 2.71
N GLU A 41 -2.69 -18.41 3.21
CA GLU A 41 -3.07 -17.83 4.50
C GLU A 41 -4.33 -16.96 4.44
N ILE A 42 -4.81 -16.61 3.24
CA ILE A 42 -6.05 -15.87 3.07
C ILE A 42 -7.23 -16.82 3.31
N ASP A 43 -8.27 -16.33 3.99
CA ASP A 43 -9.48 -17.10 4.26
C ASP A 43 -9.99 -17.82 2.98
N PRO A 44 -10.04 -19.16 2.97
CA PRO A 44 -10.35 -19.96 1.77
C PRO A 44 -11.77 -19.74 1.24
N SER A 45 -12.64 -19.10 1.99
CA SER A 45 -13.99 -18.74 1.52
C SER A 45 -14.02 -17.43 0.70
N ILE A 46 -12.90 -16.71 0.61
CA ILE A 46 -12.75 -15.58 -0.30
C ILE A 46 -12.33 -16.13 -1.67
N LYS A 47 -13.13 -15.84 -2.70
CA LYS A 47 -12.79 -16.25 -4.06
C LYS A 47 -11.60 -15.47 -4.57
N LEU A 48 -10.50 -16.18 -4.83
CA LEU A 48 -9.31 -15.63 -5.47
C LEU A 48 -9.09 -16.27 -6.84
N PHE A 49 -8.59 -15.51 -7.81
CA PHE A 49 -8.24 -16.03 -9.13
C PHE A 49 -7.02 -15.31 -9.72
N GLU A 50 -6.34 -15.98 -10.64
CA GLU A 50 -5.16 -15.42 -11.30
C GLU A 50 -5.56 -14.51 -12.46
N LEU A 51 -5.09 -13.25 -12.41
CA LEU A 51 -5.27 -12.26 -13.48
C LEU A 51 -4.08 -11.31 -13.50
N ASP A 52 -3.39 -11.27 -14.63
CA ASP A 52 -2.45 -10.19 -14.93
C ASP A 52 -3.24 -8.95 -15.37
N VAL A 53 -3.02 -7.80 -14.73
CA VAL A 53 -3.74 -6.56 -15.07
C VAL A 53 -3.40 -6.05 -16.48
N ARG A 54 -2.36 -6.57 -17.12
CA ARG A 54 -2.02 -6.32 -18.53
C ARG A 54 -2.91 -7.11 -19.50
N ASP A 55 -3.61 -8.13 -19.04
CA ASP A 55 -4.61 -8.86 -19.84
C ASP A 55 -5.95 -8.07 -19.81
N HIS A 56 -5.97 -7.01 -20.63
CA HIS A 56 -7.09 -6.08 -20.66
C HIS A 56 -8.39 -6.76 -21.12
N ALA A 57 -8.31 -7.79 -21.97
CA ALA A 57 -9.48 -8.53 -22.44
C ALA A 57 -10.14 -9.30 -21.27
N LYS A 58 -9.36 -10.07 -20.52
CA LYS A 58 -9.87 -10.76 -19.32
C LYS A 58 -10.38 -9.79 -18.25
N MET A 59 -9.71 -8.64 -18.06
CA MET A 59 -10.18 -7.61 -17.13
C MET A 59 -11.56 -7.08 -17.54
N MET A 60 -11.75 -6.83 -18.83
CA MET A 60 -13.01 -6.32 -19.39
C MET A 60 -14.14 -7.36 -19.22
N ASP A 61 -13.89 -8.61 -19.60
CA ASP A 61 -14.84 -9.71 -19.45
C ASP A 61 -15.24 -9.89 -17.98
N TRP A 62 -14.24 -9.95 -17.09
CA TRP A 62 -14.48 -10.13 -15.66
C TRP A 62 -15.32 -9.02 -15.05
N ILE A 63 -14.99 -7.76 -15.30
CA ILE A 63 -15.74 -6.61 -14.74
C ILE A 63 -17.16 -6.57 -15.33
N GLY A 64 -17.33 -6.87 -16.63
CA GLY A 64 -18.61 -6.90 -17.30
C GLY A 64 -19.54 -8.01 -16.81
N GLU A 65 -19.00 -9.16 -16.40
CA GLU A 65 -19.77 -10.29 -15.85
C GLU A 65 -20.07 -10.14 -14.37
N TYR A 66 -19.07 -9.78 -13.56
CA TYR A 66 -19.19 -9.74 -12.10
C TYR A 66 -19.96 -8.50 -11.62
N LEU A 67 -19.78 -7.36 -12.28
CA LEU A 67 -20.39 -6.06 -11.96
C LEU A 67 -20.18 -5.69 -10.47
N PRO A 68 -18.93 -5.46 -10.02
CA PRO A 68 -18.66 -5.08 -8.63
C PRO A 68 -19.19 -3.67 -8.32
N ASP A 69 -19.74 -3.46 -7.13
CA ASP A 69 -20.17 -2.13 -6.65
C ASP A 69 -18.97 -1.21 -6.34
N VAL A 70 -17.84 -1.82 -5.99
CA VAL A 70 -16.58 -1.11 -5.72
C VAL A 70 -15.39 -1.94 -6.17
N ILE A 71 -14.42 -1.27 -6.77
CA ILE A 71 -13.15 -1.85 -7.23
C ILE A 71 -12.01 -1.20 -6.47
N TYR A 72 -11.21 -2.01 -5.79
CA TYR A 72 -9.97 -1.57 -5.15
C TYR A 72 -8.79 -2.00 -6.00
N HIS A 73 -8.13 -1.02 -6.62
CA HIS A 73 -7.03 -1.27 -7.54
C HIS A 73 -5.68 -1.18 -6.80
N PHE A 74 -5.13 -2.34 -6.42
CA PHE A 74 -3.85 -2.46 -5.71
C PHE A 74 -2.77 -3.17 -6.53
N ALA A 75 -3.15 -3.81 -7.63
CA ALA A 75 -2.19 -4.49 -8.50
C ALA A 75 -1.20 -3.49 -9.09
N ALA A 76 0.07 -3.68 -8.79
CA ALA A 76 1.15 -2.82 -9.27
C ALA A 76 2.51 -3.51 -9.13
N GLN A 77 3.48 -3.14 -9.97
CA GLN A 77 4.88 -3.21 -9.59
C GLN A 77 5.12 -2.11 -8.55
N SER A 78 5.31 -2.46 -7.27
CA SER A 78 5.18 -1.54 -6.13
C SER A 78 6.51 -1.10 -5.51
N ARG A 79 7.65 -1.34 -6.17
CA ARG A 79 8.98 -1.09 -5.61
C ARG A 79 9.83 -0.19 -6.48
N PRO A 80 10.50 0.84 -5.88
CA PRO A 80 11.40 1.74 -6.62
C PRO A 80 12.58 1.02 -7.27
N VAL A 81 13.29 0.13 -6.54
CA VAL A 81 14.51 -0.50 -7.06
C VAL A 81 14.25 -1.31 -8.32
N PRO A 82 13.32 -2.28 -8.37
CA PRO A 82 13.02 -3.01 -9.61
C PRO A 82 12.53 -2.10 -10.77
N SER A 83 11.99 -0.92 -10.48
CA SER A 83 11.56 0.00 -11.54
C SER A 83 12.72 0.62 -12.31
N TRP A 84 13.93 0.66 -11.74
CA TRP A 84 15.14 1.06 -12.45
C TRP A 84 15.66 -0.05 -13.36
N ASP A 85 15.51 -1.30 -12.93
CA ASP A 85 15.97 -2.46 -13.69
C ASP A 85 15.07 -2.72 -14.90
N ASP A 86 13.74 -2.56 -14.74
CA ASP A 86 12.75 -2.71 -15.80
C ASP A 86 11.67 -1.63 -15.73
N PRO A 87 11.94 -0.44 -16.31
CA PRO A 87 10.96 0.64 -16.34
C PRO A 87 9.79 0.35 -17.30
N TYR A 88 9.99 -0.43 -18.36
CA TYR A 88 8.93 -0.80 -19.30
C TYR A 88 7.88 -1.66 -18.61
N TYR A 89 8.31 -2.73 -17.96
CA TYR A 89 7.40 -3.58 -17.17
C TYR A 89 6.63 -2.77 -16.12
N THR A 90 7.32 -1.84 -15.43
CA THR A 90 6.70 -0.97 -14.43
C THR A 90 5.59 -0.11 -15.06
N MET A 91 5.81 0.46 -16.24
CA MET A 91 4.80 1.26 -16.94
C MET A 91 3.65 0.39 -17.48
N GLU A 92 3.93 -0.76 -18.06
CA GLU A 92 2.90 -1.68 -18.54
C GLU A 92 1.97 -2.14 -17.44
N VAL A 93 2.51 -2.55 -16.29
CA VAL A 93 1.70 -2.99 -15.14
C VAL A 93 0.93 -1.84 -14.53
N ASN A 94 1.60 -0.75 -14.16
CA ASN A 94 0.99 0.31 -13.36
C ASN A 94 0.11 1.22 -14.21
N VAL A 95 0.61 1.69 -15.35
CA VAL A 95 -0.13 2.61 -16.21
C VAL A 95 -1.07 1.85 -17.13
N GLY A 96 -0.55 0.86 -17.86
CA GLY A 96 -1.36 0.01 -18.75
C GLY A 96 -2.47 -0.71 -18.00
N GLY A 97 -2.16 -1.33 -16.84
CA GLY A 97 -3.14 -2.00 -15.99
C GLY A 97 -4.25 -1.06 -15.51
N THR A 98 -3.89 0.17 -15.10
CA THR A 98 -4.88 1.18 -14.68
C THR A 98 -5.77 1.61 -15.84
N VAL A 99 -5.20 1.84 -17.04
CA VAL A 99 -6.00 2.16 -18.24
C VAL A 99 -6.95 1.00 -18.57
N GLY A 100 -6.44 -0.24 -18.58
CA GLY A 100 -7.26 -1.44 -18.85
C GLY A 100 -8.45 -1.56 -17.90
N LEU A 101 -8.24 -1.33 -16.60
CA LEU A 101 -9.29 -1.35 -15.59
C LEU A 101 -10.33 -0.22 -15.81
N LEU A 102 -9.88 1.01 -16.06
CA LEU A 102 -10.78 2.15 -16.26
C LEU A 102 -11.58 2.03 -17.56
N GLU A 103 -10.99 1.50 -18.64
CA GLU A 103 -11.71 1.20 -19.88
C GLU A 103 -12.71 0.06 -19.68
N ALA A 104 -12.38 -0.98 -18.90
CA ALA A 104 -13.32 -2.05 -18.55
C ALA A 104 -14.53 -1.52 -17.77
N VAL A 105 -14.31 -0.64 -16.80
CA VAL A 105 -15.40 0.04 -16.06
C VAL A 105 -16.26 0.89 -17.01
N LYS A 106 -15.63 1.64 -17.91
CA LYS A 106 -16.34 2.47 -18.88
C LYS A 106 -17.21 1.63 -19.83
N ALA A 107 -16.68 0.52 -20.33
CA ALA A 107 -17.41 -0.42 -21.17
C ALA A 107 -18.59 -1.08 -20.43
N ALA A 108 -18.38 -1.54 -19.20
CA ALA A 108 -19.43 -2.13 -18.36
C ALA A 108 -20.56 -1.13 -18.06
N ARG A 109 -20.24 0.15 -17.79
CA ARG A 109 -21.26 1.22 -17.63
C ARG A 109 -22.07 1.45 -18.89
N ALA A 110 -21.45 1.37 -20.06
CA ALA A 110 -22.16 1.51 -21.33
C ALA A 110 -23.09 0.32 -21.62
N ALA A 111 -22.68 -0.88 -21.25
CA ALA A 111 -23.46 -2.12 -21.45
C ALA A 111 -24.59 -2.31 -20.41
N HIS A 112 -24.46 -1.76 -19.22
CA HIS A 112 -25.39 -1.96 -18.10
C HIS A 112 -25.92 -0.62 -17.57
N PRO A 113 -27.07 -0.14 -18.06
CA PRO A 113 -27.67 1.13 -17.60
C PRO A 113 -27.90 1.14 -16.09
N GLY A 114 -27.41 2.19 -15.41
CA GLY A 114 -27.49 2.33 -13.96
C GLY A 114 -26.34 1.72 -13.18
N TYR A 115 -25.42 0.97 -13.82
CA TYR A 115 -24.19 0.51 -13.19
C TYR A 115 -23.17 1.65 -13.11
N ASP A 116 -22.72 1.99 -11.91
CA ASP A 116 -21.76 3.07 -11.65
C ASP A 116 -20.87 2.74 -10.46
N PRO A 117 -19.86 1.86 -10.65
CA PRO A 117 -19.02 1.41 -9.55
C PRO A 117 -18.07 2.49 -9.10
N LYS A 118 -17.72 2.45 -7.80
CA LYS A 118 -16.61 3.26 -7.28
C LYS A 118 -15.28 2.55 -7.58
N VAL A 119 -14.28 3.32 -8.02
CA VAL A 119 -12.90 2.84 -8.20
C VAL A 119 -12.01 3.53 -7.17
N ILE A 120 -11.33 2.76 -6.33
CA ILE A 120 -10.38 3.25 -5.33
C ILE A 120 -8.99 2.76 -5.73
N ALA A 121 -8.16 3.65 -6.27
CA ALA A 121 -6.84 3.32 -6.78
C ALA A 121 -5.74 3.76 -5.80
N ILE A 122 -4.85 2.82 -5.44
CA ILE A 122 -3.68 3.14 -4.62
C ILE A 122 -2.53 3.62 -5.49
N SER A 123 -2.31 4.93 -5.50
CA SER A 123 -1.09 5.57 -5.93
C SER A 123 -0.04 5.55 -4.77
N SER A 124 0.88 6.47 -4.72
CA SER A 124 1.97 6.49 -3.75
C SER A 124 2.39 7.92 -3.44
N SER A 125 2.87 8.19 -2.24
CA SER A 125 3.57 9.42 -1.91
C SER A 125 4.89 9.62 -2.70
N ALA A 126 5.42 8.57 -3.32
CA ALA A 126 6.55 8.64 -4.24
C ALA A 126 6.33 9.59 -5.44
N ILE A 127 5.07 9.93 -5.73
CA ILE A 127 4.71 10.92 -6.75
C ILE A 127 5.16 12.33 -6.39
N TYR A 128 5.29 12.64 -5.11
CA TYR A 128 5.77 13.94 -4.63
C TYR A 128 7.28 14.11 -4.84
N GLY A 129 8.05 13.03 -4.69
CA GLY A 129 9.47 12.96 -4.99
C GLY A 129 10.26 14.15 -4.45
N ASP A 130 10.91 14.91 -5.34
CA ASP A 130 11.78 16.04 -4.98
C ASP A 130 11.07 17.18 -4.23
N ALA A 131 9.75 17.32 -4.40
CA ALA A 131 8.98 18.33 -3.70
C ALA A 131 9.01 18.16 -2.17
N LEU A 132 9.17 16.92 -1.67
CA LEU A 132 9.22 16.62 -0.22
C LEU A 132 10.37 17.33 0.51
N LYS A 133 11.44 17.74 -0.18
CA LYS A 133 12.56 18.49 0.41
C LYS A 133 12.16 19.84 0.98
N ASN A 134 11.04 20.39 0.53
CA ASN A 134 10.53 21.70 0.97
C ASN A 134 9.65 21.62 2.22
N TYR A 135 9.49 20.43 2.80
CA TYR A 135 8.60 20.18 3.93
C TYR A 135 9.36 19.77 5.19
N THR A 136 8.77 20.04 6.33
CA THR A 136 9.31 19.75 7.67
C THR A 136 8.27 19.01 8.50
N VAL A 137 8.64 18.59 9.71
CA VAL A 137 7.70 17.94 10.64
C VAL A 137 6.54 18.86 11.02
N ASP A 138 6.79 20.18 11.08
CA ASP A 138 5.78 21.18 11.44
C ASP A 138 4.95 21.66 10.24
N ASN A 139 5.37 21.31 9.02
CA ASN A 139 4.68 21.65 7.78
C ASN A 139 4.76 20.47 6.82
N LEU A 140 3.85 19.53 6.96
CA LEU A 140 3.80 18.31 6.15
C LEU A 140 3.08 18.53 4.81
N PRO A 141 3.50 17.84 3.72
CA PRO A 141 2.86 17.94 2.42
C PRO A 141 1.42 17.42 2.46
N ASP A 142 0.49 18.22 1.99
CA ASP A 142 -0.89 17.83 1.72
C ASP A 142 -1.07 17.39 0.24
N GLU A 143 -2.31 17.18 -0.19
CA GLU A 143 -2.64 16.73 -1.54
C GLU A 143 -2.41 17.82 -2.63
N THR A 144 -2.12 19.05 -2.26
CA THR A 144 -1.75 20.14 -3.18
C THR A 144 -0.25 20.17 -3.51
N CYS A 145 0.55 19.38 -2.80
CA CYS A 145 1.99 19.26 -3.04
C CYS A 145 2.28 18.87 -4.51
N PRO A 146 3.22 19.56 -5.19
CA PRO A 146 3.59 19.26 -6.57
C PRO A 146 4.06 17.82 -6.77
N LEU A 147 3.77 17.25 -7.94
CA LEU A 147 4.19 15.90 -8.32
C LEU A 147 5.54 15.99 -9.04
N LEU A 148 6.63 15.64 -8.36
CA LEU A 148 8.02 15.68 -8.86
C LEU A 148 8.72 14.33 -8.63
N PRO A 149 8.19 13.20 -9.17
CA PRO A 149 8.73 11.88 -8.92
C PRO A 149 10.17 11.72 -9.41
N LEU A 150 11.00 10.99 -8.64
CA LEU A 150 12.44 10.84 -8.88
C LEU A 150 12.86 9.50 -9.51
N HIS A 151 11.93 8.57 -9.72
CA HIS A 151 12.21 7.23 -10.24
C HIS A 151 11.02 6.66 -11.03
N PRO A 152 11.23 5.66 -11.92
CA PRO A 152 10.19 5.14 -12.82
C PRO A 152 8.92 4.69 -12.10
N TYR A 153 9.03 4.05 -10.93
CA TYR A 153 7.88 3.70 -10.09
C TYR A 153 7.06 4.95 -9.69
N GLY A 154 7.72 6.02 -9.21
CA GLY A 154 7.03 7.25 -8.84
C GLY A 154 6.33 7.90 -10.04
N VAL A 155 6.96 7.91 -11.22
CA VAL A 155 6.37 8.41 -12.47
C VAL A 155 5.14 7.58 -12.85
N SER A 156 5.22 6.25 -12.79
CA SER A 156 4.08 5.37 -13.11
C SER A 156 2.90 5.59 -12.15
N LYS A 157 3.16 5.81 -10.87
CA LYS A 157 2.12 6.09 -9.87
C LYS A 157 1.52 7.50 -10.02
N ALA A 158 2.31 8.49 -10.47
CA ALA A 158 1.79 9.80 -10.83
C ALA A 158 0.87 9.71 -12.06
N ALA A 159 1.24 8.91 -13.07
CA ALA A 159 0.39 8.66 -14.22
C ALA A 159 -0.92 7.97 -13.83
N GLU A 160 -0.89 6.95 -12.96
CA GLU A 160 -2.08 6.29 -12.40
C GLU A 160 -3.00 7.31 -11.67
N ASP A 161 -2.44 8.15 -10.80
CA ASP A 161 -3.17 9.21 -10.09
C ASP A 161 -3.87 10.16 -11.08
N LEU A 162 -3.15 10.64 -12.10
CA LEU A 162 -3.67 11.56 -13.11
C LEU A 162 -4.70 10.90 -14.03
N LEU A 163 -4.52 9.62 -14.42
CA LEU A 163 -5.50 8.86 -15.20
C LEU A 163 -6.83 8.74 -14.45
N CYS A 164 -6.81 8.37 -13.18
CA CYS A 164 -8.03 8.30 -12.38
C CYS A 164 -8.77 9.65 -12.34
N TYR A 165 -8.04 10.77 -12.22
CA TYR A 165 -8.64 12.12 -12.29
C TYR A 165 -9.19 12.43 -13.68
N GLN A 166 -8.45 12.11 -14.74
CA GLN A 166 -8.87 12.35 -16.12
C GLN A 166 -10.14 11.56 -16.46
N TYR A 167 -10.24 10.28 -16.07
CA TYR A 167 -11.42 9.47 -16.31
C TYR A 167 -12.64 9.95 -15.51
N TYR A 168 -12.43 10.44 -14.29
CA TYR A 168 -13.50 11.12 -13.54
C TYR A 168 -14.02 12.35 -14.29
N LYS A 169 -13.11 13.23 -14.74
CA LYS A 169 -13.50 14.49 -15.39
C LYS A 169 -14.20 14.29 -16.74
N ASN A 170 -13.71 13.37 -17.55
CA ASN A 170 -14.18 13.23 -18.94
C ASN A 170 -15.28 12.18 -19.09
N PHE A 171 -15.31 11.17 -18.22
CA PHE A 171 -16.25 10.04 -18.34
C PHE A 171 -17.14 9.86 -17.10
N GLY A 172 -16.94 10.66 -16.05
CA GLY A 172 -17.71 10.58 -14.80
C GLY A 172 -17.47 9.30 -14.00
N ILE A 173 -16.35 8.59 -14.22
CA ILE A 173 -16.01 7.40 -13.44
C ILE A 173 -15.74 7.82 -12.00
N GLN A 174 -16.39 7.14 -11.03
CA GLN A 174 -16.31 7.45 -9.59
C GLN A 174 -14.95 7.05 -9.00
N ALA A 175 -13.85 7.62 -9.51
CA ALA A 175 -12.50 7.28 -9.10
C ALA A 175 -12.03 8.13 -7.91
N ILE A 176 -11.47 7.46 -6.88
CA ILE A 176 -10.80 8.07 -5.72
C ILE A 176 -9.32 7.66 -5.77
N ARG A 177 -8.43 8.61 -5.55
CA ARG A 177 -6.98 8.45 -5.64
C ARG A 177 -6.36 8.44 -4.25
N ILE A 178 -5.63 7.39 -3.92
CA ILE A 178 -4.96 7.27 -2.63
C ILE A 178 -3.47 7.49 -2.81
N ARG A 179 -2.91 8.46 -2.11
CA ARG A 179 -1.49 8.73 -2.05
C ARG A 179 -0.92 8.15 -0.77
N LEU A 180 -0.61 6.85 -0.84
CA LEU A 180 -0.17 6.09 0.32
C LEU A 180 1.29 6.38 0.63
N PHE A 181 1.56 6.77 1.88
CA PHE A 181 2.90 6.83 2.45
C PHE A 181 3.36 5.44 2.93
N ASN A 182 4.44 5.37 3.71
CA ASN A 182 4.94 4.09 4.18
C ASN A 182 3.86 3.33 4.95
N CYS A 183 3.60 2.11 4.52
CA CYS A 183 2.67 1.19 5.18
C CYS A 183 3.35 -0.17 5.35
N THR A 184 3.13 -0.81 6.48
CA THR A 184 3.66 -2.14 6.77
C THR A 184 2.59 -3.03 7.40
N GLY A 185 2.83 -4.33 7.39
CA GLY A 185 1.94 -5.33 7.97
C GLY A 185 2.71 -6.61 8.31
N LYS A 186 2.08 -7.48 9.08
CA LYS A 186 2.73 -8.68 9.66
C LYS A 186 3.46 -9.56 8.67
N ASN A 187 2.97 -9.67 7.43
CA ASN A 187 3.50 -10.55 6.38
C ASN A 187 4.40 -9.83 5.36
N LYS A 188 4.82 -8.60 5.63
CA LYS A 188 5.76 -7.86 4.78
C LYS A 188 7.20 -8.17 5.20
N ASP A 189 8.01 -8.64 4.27
CA ASP A 189 9.39 -9.07 4.53
C ASP A 189 10.46 -8.12 3.96
N GLN A 190 10.05 -7.16 3.13
CA GLN A 190 10.97 -6.33 2.34
C GLN A 190 10.98 -4.85 2.76
N ASP A 191 10.69 -4.58 4.02
CA ASP A 191 10.89 -3.27 4.64
C ASP A 191 11.62 -3.42 5.98
N ILE A 192 11.97 -2.29 6.59
CA ILE A 192 12.71 -2.30 7.85
C ILE A 192 11.97 -3.05 8.97
N THR A 193 10.63 -2.96 9.02
CA THR A 193 9.81 -3.62 10.04
C THR A 193 9.87 -5.14 9.91
N GLY A 194 9.62 -5.66 8.71
CA GLY A 194 9.63 -7.09 8.44
C GLY A 194 11.03 -7.69 8.53
N ASP A 195 12.03 -7.02 7.94
CA ASP A 195 13.42 -7.46 7.97
C ASP A 195 13.96 -7.56 9.39
N PHE A 196 13.76 -6.51 10.21
CA PHE A 196 14.24 -6.50 11.60
C PHE A 196 13.50 -7.52 12.48
N ALA A 197 12.19 -7.65 12.32
CA ALA A 197 11.42 -8.66 13.05
C ALA A 197 11.87 -10.08 12.71
N LYS A 198 12.14 -10.38 11.44
CA LYS A 198 12.64 -11.68 10.98
C LYS A 198 14.01 -11.97 11.55
N ARG A 199 14.96 -11.03 11.45
CA ARG A 199 16.30 -11.17 12.04
C ARG A 199 16.27 -11.32 13.55
N ALA A 200 15.37 -10.63 14.26
CA ALA A 200 15.21 -10.79 15.70
C ALA A 200 14.74 -12.20 16.07
N VAL A 201 13.87 -12.82 15.27
CA VAL A 201 13.50 -14.23 15.45
C VAL A 201 14.73 -15.15 15.26
N GLU A 202 15.52 -14.94 14.22
CA GLU A 202 16.72 -15.70 13.94
C GLU A 202 17.75 -15.56 15.08
N LEU A 203 18.01 -14.33 15.54
CA LEU A 203 18.91 -14.05 16.66
C LEU A 203 18.43 -14.68 17.97
N SER A 204 17.13 -14.61 18.27
CA SER A 204 16.53 -15.23 19.44
C SER A 204 16.80 -16.73 19.52
N ARG A 205 16.84 -17.44 18.36
CA ARG A 205 17.07 -18.89 18.29
C ARG A 205 18.51 -19.31 18.60
N ILE A 206 19.46 -18.46 18.21
CA ILE A 206 20.89 -18.75 18.39
C ILE A 206 21.48 -18.09 19.64
N GLY A 207 20.66 -17.39 20.43
CA GLY A 207 21.12 -16.62 21.59
C GLY A 207 22.00 -15.41 21.21
N GLY A 208 21.84 -14.90 19.97
CA GLY A 208 22.56 -13.74 19.47
C GLY A 208 21.81 -12.42 19.68
N ASN A 209 22.53 -11.29 19.60
CA ASN A 209 21.94 -9.97 19.75
C ASN A 209 22.55 -8.89 18.83
N VAL A 210 23.41 -9.25 17.88
CA VAL A 210 24.00 -8.28 16.95
C VAL A 210 23.06 -8.04 15.76
N LEU A 211 22.51 -6.83 15.68
CA LEU A 211 21.61 -6.42 14.60
C LEU A 211 22.36 -5.49 13.62
N ARG A 212 22.54 -5.93 12.38
CA ARG A 212 23.13 -5.11 11.32
C ARG A 212 22.14 -4.09 10.80
N VAL A 213 22.56 -2.84 10.71
CA VAL A 213 21.70 -1.71 10.38
C VAL A 213 22.33 -0.75 9.36
N GLY A 214 21.48 -0.10 8.57
CA GLY A 214 21.87 1.03 7.72
C GLY A 214 21.77 2.37 8.46
N ASN A 215 21.27 3.40 7.76
CA ASN A 215 21.03 4.71 8.34
C ASN A 215 19.71 4.70 9.15
N LEU A 216 19.80 4.87 10.46
CA LEU A 216 18.65 4.95 11.36
C LEU A 216 18.25 6.37 11.76
N SER A 217 18.94 7.42 11.25
CA SER A 217 18.64 8.81 11.62
C SER A 217 17.45 9.41 10.87
N ALA A 218 17.09 8.83 9.72
CA ALA A 218 15.97 9.28 8.92
C ALA A 218 14.64 9.16 9.68
N LYS A 219 13.78 10.18 9.55
CA LYS A 219 12.44 10.19 10.17
C LYS A 219 11.40 9.67 9.20
N ARG A 220 10.54 8.78 9.66
CA ARG A 220 9.47 8.16 8.87
C ARG A 220 8.17 8.15 9.66
N ALA A 221 7.07 8.22 8.93
CA ALA A 221 5.76 7.85 9.40
C ALA A 221 5.41 6.49 8.78
N ILE A 222 5.25 5.46 9.58
CA ILE A 222 4.94 4.10 9.11
C ILE A 222 3.56 3.71 9.62
N LEU A 223 2.62 3.51 8.70
CA LEU A 223 1.25 3.17 9.00
C LEU A 223 1.08 1.64 9.12
N ASP A 224 0.29 1.21 10.09
CA ASP A 224 -0.15 -0.19 10.15
C ASP A 224 -1.17 -0.49 9.04
N VAL A 225 -1.03 -1.62 8.39
CA VAL A 225 -1.95 -2.06 7.32
C VAL A 225 -3.41 -2.19 7.79
N ARG A 226 -3.64 -2.45 9.08
CA ARG A 226 -4.99 -2.52 9.66
C ARG A 226 -5.66 -1.14 9.70
N ASP A 227 -4.89 -0.09 9.94
CA ASP A 227 -5.37 1.29 9.87
C ASP A 227 -5.58 1.73 8.41
N LEU A 228 -4.72 1.30 7.49
CA LEU A 228 -4.95 1.49 6.06
C LEU A 228 -6.27 0.83 5.63
N CYS A 229 -6.56 -0.40 6.08
CA CYS A 229 -7.82 -1.07 5.76
C CYS A 229 -9.04 -0.27 6.22
N SER A 230 -8.97 0.33 7.43
CA SER A 230 -10.04 1.19 7.93
C SER A 230 -10.19 2.48 7.12
N ALA A 231 -9.07 3.08 6.67
CA ALA A 231 -9.06 4.26 5.81
C ALA A 231 -9.72 3.97 4.44
N LEU A 232 -9.37 2.84 3.83
CA LEU A 232 -9.95 2.41 2.55
C LEU A 232 -11.48 2.24 2.63
N LEU A 233 -11.97 1.65 3.72
CA LEU A 233 -13.40 1.47 3.94
C LEU A 233 -14.12 2.82 4.14
N ILE A 234 -13.53 3.77 4.87
CA ILE A 234 -14.06 5.12 5.03
C ILE A 234 -14.13 5.84 3.68
N LEU A 235 -13.12 5.69 2.82
CA LEU A 235 -13.12 6.28 1.48
C LEU A 235 -14.19 5.66 0.58
N ASP A 236 -14.47 4.36 0.69
CA ASP A 236 -15.62 3.79 -0.01
C ASP A 236 -16.94 4.40 0.43
N GLN A 237 -17.10 4.62 1.73
CA GLN A 237 -18.36 5.14 2.30
C GLN A 237 -18.53 6.64 2.11
N LYS A 238 -17.47 7.44 2.27
CA LYS A 238 -17.54 8.90 2.41
C LYS A 238 -16.60 9.66 1.47
N GLY A 239 -15.67 8.99 0.79
CA GLY A 239 -14.72 9.63 -0.11
C GLY A 239 -15.41 10.24 -1.32
N ALA A 240 -14.97 11.43 -1.72
CA ALA A 240 -15.49 12.13 -2.89
C ALA A 240 -14.77 11.66 -4.17
N ALA A 241 -15.56 11.36 -5.21
CA ALA A 241 -15.01 11.00 -6.51
C ALA A 241 -14.20 12.15 -7.13
N GLY A 242 -13.12 11.79 -7.82
CA GLY A 242 -12.19 12.76 -8.40
C GLY A 242 -11.16 13.31 -7.41
N GLU A 243 -11.33 13.09 -6.10
CA GLU A 243 -10.42 13.61 -5.08
C GLU A 243 -9.23 12.67 -4.81
N ALA A 244 -8.11 13.29 -4.40
CA ALA A 244 -6.96 12.59 -3.86
C ALA A 244 -6.97 12.66 -2.32
N TYR A 245 -6.45 11.62 -1.67
CA TYR A 245 -6.32 11.55 -0.22
C TYR A 245 -4.95 11.00 0.15
N ASN A 246 -4.17 11.76 0.93
CA ASN A 246 -2.99 11.23 1.59
C ASN A 246 -3.41 10.26 2.69
N ILE A 247 -2.73 9.12 2.77
CA ILE A 247 -2.85 8.18 3.89
C ILE A 247 -1.46 7.94 4.46
N CYS A 248 -1.27 8.34 5.70
CA CYS A 248 0.01 8.31 6.41
C CYS A 248 -0.26 8.11 7.90
N SER A 249 0.69 7.56 8.64
CA SER A 249 0.64 7.60 10.10
C SER A 249 0.81 9.03 10.61
N SER A 250 0.15 9.35 11.70
CA SER A 250 0.34 10.61 12.45
C SER A 250 1.62 10.61 13.29
N HIS A 251 2.22 9.44 13.50
CA HIS A 251 3.40 9.24 14.34
C HIS A 251 4.66 9.26 13.48
N ILE A 252 5.45 10.33 13.63
CA ILE A 252 6.74 10.51 12.93
C ILE A 252 7.85 10.22 13.92
N PHE A 253 8.69 9.26 13.60
CA PHE A 253 9.78 8.83 14.49
C PHE A 253 11.07 8.56 13.70
N PRO A 254 12.25 8.68 14.33
CA PRO A 254 13.53 8.27 13.74
C PRO A 254 13.55 6.74 13.65
N MET A 255 14.26 6.19 12.66
CA MET A 255 14.31 4.75 12.47
C MET A 255 14.97 3.97 13.63
N THR A 256 15.65 4.64 14.56
CA THR A 256 16.07 4.05 15.84
C THR A 256 14.89 3.53 16.65
N HIS A 257 13.72 4.17 16.56
CA HIS A 257 12.50 3.74 17.25
C HIS A 257 12.03 2.33 16.85
N VAL A 258 12.36 1.88 15.64
CA VAL A 258 12.08 0.49 15.21
C VAL A 258 12.82 -0.51 16.10
N VAL A 259 14.08 -0.21 16.45
CA VAL A 259 14.89 -1.05 17.34
C VAL A 259 14.34 -1.01 18.77
N GLU A 260 14.00 0.17 19.28
CA GLU A 260 13.41 0.34 20.60
C GLU A 260 12.12 -0.49 20.79
N CYS A 261 11.22 -0.43 19.81
CA CYS A 261 10.00 -1.24 19.79
C CYS A 261 10.33 -2.75 19.72
N LEU A 262 11.33 -3.13 18.92
CA LEU A 262 11.74 -4.51 18.79
C LEU A 262 12.35 -5.05 20.10
N GLU A 263 13.17 -4.27 20.79
CA GLU A 263 13.70 -4.59 22.11
C GLU A 263 12.59 -4.78 23.14
N GLN A 264 11.60 -3.90 23.12
CA GLN A 264 10.43 -3.98 24.00
C GLN A 264 9.64 -5.28 23.77
N VAL A 265 9.43 -5.67 22.51
CA VAL A 265 8.64 -6.86 22.14
C VAL A 265 9.41 -8.16 22.40
N THR A 266 10.71 -8.17 22.15
CA THR A 266 11.52 -9.40 22.22
C THR A 266 12.18 -9.63 23.57
N GLY A 267 12.38 -8.56 24.35
CA GLY A 267 13.22 -8.58 25.56
C GLY A 267 14.73 -8.70 25.29
N ILE A 268 15.14 -8.63 24.00
CA ILE A 268 16.55 -8.72 23.60
C ILE A 268 17.10 -7.30 23.49
N HIS A 269 18.20 -7.02 24.16
CA HIS A 269 18.94 -5.77 23.95
C HIS A 269 19.91 -5.93 22.78
N PHE A 270 19.68 -5.18 21.68
CA PHE A 270 20.45 -5.32 20.44
C PHE A 270 21.70 -4.47 20.44
N VAL A 271 22.82 -5.09 20.04
CA VAL A 271 24.05 -4.39 19.67
C VAL A 271 23.96 -4.03 18.17
N LEU A 272 23.97 -2.74 17.86
CA LEU A 272 23.82 -2.26 16.49
C LEU A 272 25.19 -2.25 15.78
N GLU A 273 25.31 -3.02 14.71
CA GLU A 273 26.46 -3.02 13.82
C GLU A 273 26.11 -2.30 12.50
N ARG A 274 26.82 -1.25 12.15
CA ARG A 274 26.61 -0.53 10.89
C ARG A 274 27.12 -1.36 9.71
N ASP A 275 26.25 -1.64 8.74
CA ASP A 275 26.60 -2.31 7.49
C ASP A 275 26.50 -1.30 6.32
N PRO A 276 27.66 -0.93 5.68
CA PRO A 276 27.67 0.00 4.55
C PRO A 276 26.79 -0.44 3.37
N LYS A 277 26.53 -1.74 3.20
CA LYS A 277 25.69 -2.27 2.12
C LYS A 277 24.20 -1.93 2.31
N LEU A 278 23.79 -1.58 3.53
CA LEU A 278 22.41 -1.19 3.86
C LEU A 278 22.18 0.33 3.75
N PHE A 279 23.22 1.11 3.43
CA PHE A 279 23.06 2.55 3.21
C PHE A 279 22.53 2.83 1.81
N ARG A 280 21.51 3.66 1.71
CA ARG A 280 20.93 4.09 0.43
C ARG A 280 21.58 5.41 0.00
N PRO A 281 21.96 5.59 -1.28
CA PRO A 281 22.60 6.82 -1.77
C PRO A 281 21.74 8.08 -1.62
N ALA A 282 20.41 7.94 -1.61
CA ALA A 282 19.45 9.03 -1.46
C ALA A 282 18.43 8.66 -0.39
N ASP A 283 18.79 8.84 0.87
CA ASP A 283 17.87 8.67 1.99
C ASP A 283 17.26 10.04 2.32
N GLU A 284 15.97 10.23 2.01
CA GLU A 284 15.27 11.45 2.41
C GLU A 284 15.24 11.55 3.93
N PRO A 285 15.61 12.72 4.50
CA PRO A 285 15.67 12.89 5.96
C PRO A 285 14.29 12.78 6.61
N LEU A 286 13.22 13.14 5.89
CA LEU A 286 11.82 13.06 6.33
C LEU A 286 10.95 12.45 5.24
N TYR A 287 10.12 11.46 5.62
CA TYR A 287 9.11 10.89 4.72
C TYR A 287 7.80 10.70 5.49
N ALA A 288 6.94 11.72 5.43
CA ALA A 288 5.65 11.79 6.09
C ALA A 288 4.72 12.75 5.32
N GLY A 289 3.42 12.70 5.57
CA GLY A 289 2.42 13.52 4.90
C GLY A 289 1.30 13.97 5.84
N ASN A 290 0.63 15.05 5.46
CA ASN A 290 -0.58 15.53 6.13
C ASN A 290 -1.78 14.67 5.71
N CYS A 291 -2.56 14.21 6.68
CA CYS A 291 -3.74 13.35 6.50
C CYS A 291 -5.03 14.02 7.00
N ASP A 292 -5.06 15.32 7.18
CA ASP A 292 -6.22 16.03 7.75
C ASP A 292 -7.47 15.84 6.89
N LYS A 293 -7.31 15.71 5.57
CA LYS A 293 -8.43 15.51 4.63
C LYS A 293 -9.16 14.18 4.89
N ILE A 294 -8.47 13.07 5.08
CA ILE A 294 -9.13 11.80 5.40
C ILE A 294 -9.61 11.78 6.86
N LYS A 295 -8.89 12.41 7.80
CA LYS A 295 -9.34 12.56 9.19
C LYS A 295 -10.64 13.34 9.29
N ALA A 296 -10.86 14.34 8.44
CA ALA A 296 -12.14 15.08 8.36
C ALA A 296 -13.33 14.20 7.97
N LEU A 297 -13.10 13.05 7.30
CA LEU A 297 -14.12 12.04 7.04
C LEU A 297 -14.43 11.13 8.26
N GLY A 298 -13.66 11.28 9.34
CA GLY A 298 -13.79 10.51 10.58
C GLY A 298 -12.85 9.31 10.69
N TRP A 299 -11.82 9.25 9.85
CA TRP A 299 -10.77 8.23 10.01
C TRP A 299 -9.90 8.52 11.25
N VAL A 300 -9.62 7.48 12.01
CA VAL A 300 -8.78 7.54 13.21
C VAL A 300 -7.78 6.39 13.15
N GLU A 301 -6.51 6.71 13.30
CA GLU A 301 -5.42 5.75 13.48
C GLU A 301 -5.55 5.09 14.87
N LYS A 302 -5.46 3.77 14.93
CA LYS A 302 -5.71 3.00 16.17
C LYS A 302 -4.48 2.27 16.68
N TYR A 303 -3.57 1.88 15.77
CA TYR A 303 -2.44 1.03 16.11
C TYR A 303 -1.18 1.86 16.34
N GLN A 304 -0.52 1.59 17.46
CA GLN A 304 0.82 2.12 17.71
C GLN A 304 1.85 1.29 16.93
N TYR A 305 3.01 1.87 16.66
CA TYR A 305 4.04 1.16 15.90
C TYR A 305 4.54 -0.10 16.64
N THR A 306 4.52 -0.11 17.99
CA THR A 306 4.83 -1.29 18.80
C THR A 306 3.87 -2.44 18.52
N ASP A 307 2.56 -2.17 18.33
CA ASP A 307 1.58 -3.20 17.98
C ASP A 307 1.88 -3.83 16.62
N THR A 308 2.41 -3.02 15.71
CA THR A 308 2.82 -3.46 14.36
C THR A 308 4.06 -4.36 14.42
N ILE A 309 5.07 -3.95 15.19
CA ILE A 309 6.29 -4.75 15.43
C ILE A 309 5.93 -6.08 16.10
N GLU A 310 5.09 -6.06 17.13
CA GLU A 310 4.67 -7.29 17.81
C GLU A 310 3.96 -8.26 16.86
N ALA A 311 2.97 -7.77 16.10
CA ALA A 311 2.25 -8.59 15.14
C ALA A 311 3.19 -9.20 14.08
N THR A 312 4.19 -8.42 13.61
CA THR A 312 5.17 -8.85 12.62
C THR A 312 6.15 -9.88 13.22
N TYR A 313 6.66 -9.62 14.43
CA TYR A 313 7.54 -10.57 15.13
C TYR A 313 6.86 -11.91 15.39
N GLN A 314 5.63 -11.90 15.89
CA GLN A 314 4.85 -13.12 16.13
C GLN A 314 4.53 -13.87 14.83
N TYR A 315 4.29 -13.17 13.74
CA TYR A 315 4.11 -13.79 12.42
C TYR A 315 5.37 -14.55 12.00
N TRP A 316 6.53 -13.91 12.00
CA TRP A 316 7.80 -14.55 11.61
C TRP A 316 8.23 -15.64 12.56
N LYS A 317 7.95 -15.51 13.85
CA LYS A 317 8.21 -16.55 14.84
C LYS A 317 7.45 -17.84 14.54
N ARG A 318 6.20 -17.74 14.06
CA ARG A 318 5.43 -18.91 13.60
C ARG A 318 5.91 -19.45 12.25
N LYS A 319 6.21 -18.57 11.29
CA LYS A 319 6.63 -18.96 9.93
C LYS A 319 7.99 -19.64 9.89
N LEU A 320 8.87 -19.28 10.79
CA LEU A 320 10.21 -19.85 10.88
C LEU A 320 10.29 -21.00 11.90
N ALA A 321 9.23 -21.28 12.67
CA ALA A 321 9.17 -22.40 13.60
C ALA A 321 9.27 -23.73 12.87
#